data_ab45724277b812e913c2be9ac973fe2b
#
_entry.id   ab45724277b812e913c2be9ac973fe2b
#
_cell.length_a   1.000
_cell.length_b   1.000
_cell.length_c   1.000
_cell.angle_alpha   90.00
_cell.angle_beta   90.00
_cell.angle_gamma   90.00
#
_symmetry.space_group_name_H-M   'P 1'
#
loop_
_entity.id
_entity.type
_entity.pdbx_description
1 polymer ?
#
loop_
_entity_poly.entity_id
_entity_poly.type
_entity_poly.pdbx_seq_one_letter_code
_entity_poly.pdbx_strand_id
1 'polypeptide(L)'
;MTTPTARPLLRRRTLLAGALSLGAALTALGTAAGRARAADGPPVSGCEAWGARAPKSPVKVLAARPQKIIVHHTATANVAEYGQDRAFALARAMQTYQMDTEGWIDTGQHFTVSRGAFVTEGRHGSLAALDSGAQIVEAAHCTGQNTVAIGIENEGTYTTEEPRADQYAALVGLCARICLQYGLQPYQIYGHRDFNNTQCPGDRLYALLPQLRADVAARTGGDATAPVWPLLRTGDVNERVRVLQCLLVQRGAAITPDGSFGPATEGALRAFQKQIGAGIDGVAGNQTWNQLCAPVAQGAAGEAVKAVQSRLAALGFPTTADGMFGPGTAARVAAFQSARALPQDGVVDARTWSRLLA
;
A
#
# COMPACT_ATOMS: atom_id res chain seq x y z
N MET A 1 2.94 -44.81 -85.21
CA MET A 1 3.08 -45.67 -84.03
C MET A 1 4.42 -45.36 -83.38
N THR A 2 4.55 -44.29 -82.74
CA THR A 2 5.74 -43.90 -81.99
C THR A 2 5.33 -43.01 -80.84
N THR A 3 5.56 -43.51 -79.66
CA THR A 3 5.39 -42.82 -78.40
C THR A 3 6.49 -41.79 -78.18
N PRO A 4 6.20 -40.60 -77.68
CA PRO A 4 7.23 -39.71 -77.19
C PRO A 4 7.39 -39.80 -75.68
N THR A 5 8.59 -39.86 -75.28
CA THR A 5 9.20 -39.90 -73.97
C THR A 5 8.97 -38.58 -73.19
N ALA A 6 8.55 -38.68 -71.98
CA ALA A 6 8.42 -37.56 -71.04
C ALA A 6 9.74 -37.19 -70.34
N ARG A 7 10.07 -35.90 -70.31
CA ARG A 7 11.20 -35.34 -69.55
C ARG A 7 10.80 -35.02 -68.15
N PRO A 8 11.61 -35.21 -67.12
CA PRO A 8 11.24 -34.82 -65.71
C PRO A 8 11.55 -33.34 -65.46
N LEU A 9 10.56 -32.66 -64.81
CA LEU A 9 10.67 -31.30 -64.34
C LEU A 9 11.47 -31.25 -63.00
N LEU A 10 12.55 -30.48 -62.99
CA LEU A 10 13.32 -30.14 -61.80
C LEU A 10 12.47 -29.25 -60.87
N ARG A 11 12.17 -29.72 -59.65
CA ARG A 11 11.64 -28.92 -58.57
C ARG A 11 12.73 -28.04 -57.96
N ARG A 12 12.61 -26.72 -58.06
CA ARG A 12 13.37 -25.74 -57.31
C ARG A 12 12.98 -25.82 -55.83
N ARG A 13 13.93 -26.20 -54.96
CA ARG A 13 13.78 -26.06 -53.50
C ARG A 13 14.03 -24.58 -53.14
N THR A 14 13.01 -23.91 -52.68
CA THR A 14 13.13 -22.58 -52.01
C THR A 14 13.63 -22.79 -50.61
N LEU A 15 14.84 -22.33 -50.32
CA LEU A 15 15.38 -22.24 -48.97
C LEU A 15 14.73 -21.02 -48.31
N LEU A 16 13.83 -21.24 -47.35
CA LEU A 16 13.40 -20.21 -46.41
C LEU A 16 14.50 -20.05 -45.35
N ALA A 17 15.22 -18.96 -45.43
CA ALA A 17 16.10 -18.50 -44.36
C ALA A 17 15.26 -18.05 -43.16
N GLY A 18 15.28 -18.84 -42.08
CA GLY A 18 14.74 -18.46 -40.81
C GLY A 18 15.66 -17.44 -40.13
N ALA A 19 15.26 -16.18 -40.13
CA ALA A 19 15.86 -15.18 -39.24
C ALA A 19 15.26 -15.38 -37.84
N LEU A 20 15.97 -16.12 -36.99
CA LEU A 20 15.68 -16.17 -35.57
C LEU A 20 16.07 -14.83 -34.94
N SER A 21 15.07 -14.15 -34.43
CA SER A 21 15.19 -12.91 -33.67
C SER A 21 15.95 -13.13 -32.36
N LEU A 22 17.22 -12.81 -32.31
CA LEU A 22 18.02 -12.74 -31.07
C LEU A 22 17.69 -11.53 -30.17
N GLY A 23 16.70 -10.71 -30.54
CA GLY A 23 16.38 -9.47 -29.80
C GLY A 23 15.54 -9.66 -28.54
N ALA A 24 14.76 -10.74 -28.40
CA ALA A 24 13.85 -10.91 -27.28
C ALA A 24 14.50 -11.51 -26.01
N ALA A 25 15.63 -12.20 -26.14
CA ALA A 25 16.29 -12.85 -25.01
C ALA A 25 17.16 -11.89 -24.17
N LEU A 26 17.69 -10.80 -24.76
CA LEU A 26 18.52 -9.84 -24.02
C LEU A 26 17.68 -8.89 -23.13
N THR A 27 16.45 -8.55 -23.55
CA THR A 27 15.57 -7.69 -22.73
C THR A 27 14.98 -8.44 -21.54
N ALA A 28 14.70 -9.74 -21.66
CA ALA A 28 14.20 -10.56 -20.57
C ALA A 28 15.27 -10.83 -19.49
N LEU A 29 16.54 -11.02 -19.89
CA LEU A 29 17.66 -11.19 -18.96
C LEU A 29 18.00 -9.88 -18.22
N GLY A 30 17.90 -8.73 -18.86
CA GLY A 30 18.11 -7.43 -18.23
C GLY A 30 17.03 -7.09 -17.20
N THR A 31 15.78 -7.43 -17.46
CA THR A 31 14.67 -7.20 -16.52
C THR A 31 14.68 -8.20 -15.35
N ALA A 32 15.12 -9.44 -15.56
CA ALA A 32 15.26 -10.43 -14.49
C ALA A 32 16.44 -10.10 -13.56
N ALA A 33 17.58 -9.70 -14.11
CA ALA A 33 18.75 -9.28 -13.33
C ALA A 33 18.49 -7.95 -12.58
N GLY A 34 17.76 -7.02 -13.19
CA GLY A 34 17.32 -5.78 -12.53
C GLY A 34 16.31 -6.04 -11.40
N ARG A 35 15.39 -6.97 -11.58
CA ARG A 35 14.44 -7.41 -10.55
C ARG A 35 15.12 -8.17 -9.41
N ALA A 36 16.06 -9.06 -9.69
CA ALA A 36 16.85 -9.75 -8.66
C ALA A 36 17.63 -8.74 -7.80
N ARG A 37 18.28 -7.75 -8.43
CA ARG A 37 19.02 -6.72 -7.72
C ARG A 37 18.16 -5.76 -6.87
N ALA A 38 16.90 -5.55 -7.26
CA ALA A 38 15.95 -4.74 -6.49
C ALA A 38 15.28 -5.53 -5.35
N ALA A 39 15.20 -6.87 -5.48
CA ALA A 39 14.73 -7.76 -4.42
C ALA A 39 15.75 -7.88 -3.26
N ASP A 40 17.04 -7.60 -3.51
CA ASP A 40 18.10 -7.53 -2.51
C ASP A 40 18.06 -6.16 -1.77
N GLY A 41 16.98 -5.90 -1.04
CA GLY A 41 16.92 -4.79 -0.08
C GLY A 41 18.00 -4.91 0.99
N PRO A 42 18.11 -3.94 1.93
CA PRO A 42 19.09 -4.04 3.01
C PRO A 42 18.86 -5.34 3.77
N PRO A 43 19.96 -5.97 4.28
CA PRO A 43 19.82 -7.15 5.10
C PRO A 43 19.00 -6.82 6.35
N VAL A 44 18.08 -7.70 6.73
CA VAL A 44 17.26 -7.55 7.93
C VAL A 44 17.78 -8.50 9.00
N SER A 45 18.17 -7.97 10.14
CA SER A 45 18.53 -8.78 11.31
C SER A 45 17.23 -9.28 11.99
N GLY A 46 17.02 -10.59 12.01
CA GLY A 46 15.89 -11.21 12.69
C GLY A 46 15.91 -11.04 14.21
N CYS A 47 14.81 -11.35 14.86
CA CYS A 47 14.61 -11.21 16.30
C CYS A 47 15.73 -11.88 17.14
N GLU A 48 16.20 -13.05 16.73
CA GLU A 48 17.29 -13.75 17.43
C GLU A 48 18.62 -12.96 17.39
N ALA A 49 18.92 -12.31 16.27
CA ALA A 49 20.18 -11.60 16.09
C ALA A 49 20.37 -10.44 17.07
N TRP A 50 19.30 -9.73 17.40
CA TRP A 50 19.36 -8.60 18.34
C TRP A 50 18.96 -8.99 19.76
N GLY A 51 18.67 -10.29 20.02
CA GLY A 51 18.36 -10.81 21.35
C GLY A 51 16.97 -10.43 21.84
N ALA A 52 15.96 -10.56 20.97
CA ALA A 52 14.57 -10.33 21.32
C ALA A 52 14.09 -11.26 22.45
N ARG A 53 13.28 -10.71 23.36
CA ARG A 53 12.50 -11.54 24.29
C ARG A 53 11.34 -12.20 23.54
N ALA A 54 10.94 -13.39 23.97
CA ALA A 54 9.74 -14.04 23.42
C ALA A 54 8.50 -13.16 23.62
N PRO A 55 7.56 -13.16 22.65
CA PRO A 55 6.26 -12.49 22.82
C PRO A 55 5.50 -13.02 24.04
N LYS A 56 4.73 -12.16 24.71
CA LYS A 56 3.90 -12.55 25.88
C LYS A 56 2.78 -13.55 25.53
N SER A 57 2.38 -13.57 24.27
CA SER A 57 1.41 -14.53 23.71
C SER A 57 1.69 -14.75 22.22
N PRO A 58 1.16 -15.83 21.61
CA PRO A 58 1.38 -16.09 20.19
C PRO A 58 1.04 -14.91 19.31
N VAL A 59 1.97 -14.54 18.44
CA VAL A 59 1.77 -13.50 17.43
C VAL A 59 0.82 -14.03 16.36
N LYS A 60 -0.15 -13.23 15.98
CA LYS A 60 -1.15 -13.63 14.98
C LYS A 60 -0.62 -13.34 13.57
N VAL A 61 -0.51 -14.41 12.78
CA VAL A 61 -0.14 -14.34 11.36
C VAL A 61 -1.41 -14.51 10.53
N LEU A 62 -1.65 -13.57 9.62
CA LEU A 62 -2.82 -13.55 8.75
C LEU A 62 -2.42 -14.08 7.36
N ALA A 63 -3.24 -14.99 6.80
CA ALA A 63 -3.09 -15.52 5.45
C ALA A 63 -3.60 -14.47 4.41
N ALA A 64 -3.04 -13.27 4.45
CA ALA A 64 -3.39 -12.13 3.61
C ALA A 64 -2.13 -11.31 3.31
N ARG A 65 -2.08 -10.70 2.13
CA ARG A 65 -1.02 -9.74 1.79
C ARG A 65 -1.31 -8.38 2.38
N PRO A 66 -0.28 -7.62 2.81
CA PRO A 66 -0.45 -6.22 3.17
C PRO A 66 -0.93 -5.42 1.96
N GLN A 67 -1.61 -4.31 2.23
CA GLN A 67 -2.15 -3.40 1.23
C GLN A 67 -1.35 -2.10 1.15
N LYS A 68 -0.45 -1.84 2.11
CA LYS A 68 0.32 -0.61 2.21
C LYS A 68 1.50 -0.72 3.17
N ILE A 69 2.38 0.28 3.09
CA ILE A 69 3.47 0.51 4.04
C ILE A 69 3.16 1.81 4.79
N ILE A 70 3.36 1.83 6.10
CA ILE A 70 3.25 3.02 6.93
C ILE A 70 4.60 3.32 7.55
N VAL A 71 5.12 4.50 7.24
CA VAL A 71 6.39 5.02 7.73
C VAL A 71 6.15 5.78 9.02
N HIS A 72 6.94 5.44 10.03
CA HIS A 72 6.94 6.05 11.36
C HIS A 72 8.32 6.60 11.70
N HIS A 73 8.40 7.37 12.77
CA HIS A 73 9.64 7.66 13.49
C HIS A 73 9.50 7.22 14.94
N THR A 74 10.60 6.77 15.54
CA THR A 74 10.61 6.31 16.95
C THR A 74 10.36 7.43 17.95
N ALA A 75 10.44 8.69 17.52
CA ALA A 75 10.41 9.89 18.37
C ALA A 75 11.47 9.86 19.52
N THR A 76 12.56 9.15 19.30
CA THR A 76 13.74 9.14 20.20
C THR A 76 14.75 10.22 19.83
N ALA A 77 15.74 10.46 20.70
CA ALA A 77 16.81 11.41 20.40
C ALA A 77 17.59 11.03 19.13
N ASN A 78 18.01 12.04 18.38
CA ASN A 78 18.87 11.88 17.19
C ASN A 78 20.33 11.67 17.62
N VAL A 79 20.64 10.45 18.11
CA VAL A 79 22.00 10.11 18.59
C VAL A 79 22.99 9.96 17.44
N ALA A 80 24.28 10.16 17.74
CA ALA A 80 25.40 10.06 16.79
C ALA A 80 26.12 8.69 16.86
N GLU A 81 25.39 7.65 17.24
CA GLU A 81 25.88 6.28 17.32
C GLU A 81 25.24 5.48 16.17
N TYR A 82 26.08 5.02 15.23
CA TYR A 82 25.60 4.44 13.98
C TYR A 82 25.98 2.97 13.81
N GLY A 83 26.53 2.33 14.85
CA GLY A 83 26.91 0.93 14.80
C GLY A 83 25.73 -0.04 14.89
N GLN A 84 25.95 -1.30 14.52
CA GLN A 84 24.98 -2.38 14.64
C GLN A 84 24.54 -2.59 16.10
N ASP A 85 25.47 -2.49 17.04
CA ASP A 85 25.18 -2.66 18.48
C ASP A 85 24.14 -1.63 18.94
N ARG A 86 24.23 -0.39 18.43
CA ARG A 86 23.22 0.65 18.70
C ARG A 86 21.86 0.26 18.14
N ALA A 87 21.80 -0.25 16.91
CA ALA A 87 20.54 -0.69 16.30
C ALA A 87 19.89 -1.82 17.13
N PHE A 88 20.69 -2.76 17.60
CA PHE A 88 20.23 -3.88 18.44
C PHE A 88 19.81 -3.40 19.84
N ALA A 89 20.54 -2.46 20.44
CA ALA A 89 20.16 -1.84 21.71
C ALA A 89 18.81 -1.09 21.58
N LEU A 90 18.60 -0.35 20.49
CA LEU A 90 17.33 0.31 20.19
C LEU A 90 16.19 -0.71 20.09
N ALA A 91 16.36 -1.80 19.30
CA ALA A 91 15.34 -2.82 19.13
C ALA A 91 14.92 -3.42 20.48
N ARG A 92 15.89 -3.75 21.36
CA ARG A 92 15.60 -4.24 22.72
C ARG A 92 14.89 -3.20 23.59
N ALA A 93 15.31 -1.94 23.52
CA ALA A 93 14.69 -0.86 24.30
C ALA A 93 13.24 -0.63 23.87
N MET A 94 12.97 -0.62 22.56
CA MET A 94 11.63 -0.50 22.03
C MET A 94 10.75 -1.69 22.44
N GLN A 95 11.25 -2.92 22.33
CA GLN A 95 10.50 -4.10 22.77
C GLN A 95 10.18 -4.03 24.25
N THR A 96 11.16 -3.66 25.07
CA THR A 96 10.98 -3.52 26.52
C THR A 96 9.91 -2.49 26.85
N TYR A 97 9.99 -1.29 26.28
CA TYR A 97 8.99 -0.25 26.49
C TYR A 97 7.58 -0.69 26.05
N GLN A 98 7.46 -1.23 24.86
CA GLN A 98 6.17 -1.63 24.30
C GLN A 98 5.55 -2.81 25.02
N MET A 99 6.35 -3.77 25.48
CA MET A 99 5.84 -4.90 26.26
C MET A 99 5.57 -4.55 27.73
N ASP A 100 6.46 -3.81 28.38
CA ASP A 100 6.40 -3.64 29.83
C ASP A 100 5.65 -2.37 30.25
N THR A 101 5.67 -1.30 29.42
CA THR A 101 4.98 -0.04 29.70
C THR A 101 3.64 0.04 28.97
N GLU A 102 3.62 -0.24 27.66
CA GLU A 102 2.39 -0.20 26.88
C GLU A 102 1.53 -1.47 27.04
N GLY A 103 2.09 -2.53 27.62
CA GLY A 103 1.40 -3.79 27.87
C GLY A 103 1.16 -4.64 26.62
N TRP A 104 1.83 -4.33 25.51
CA TRP A 104 1.66 -5.10 24.27
C TRP A 104 2.30 -6.49 24.36
N ILE A 105 1.88 -7.38 23.45
CA ILE A 105 2.40 -8.75 23.43
C ILE A 105 3.84 -8.83 22.93
N ASP A 106 4.26 -7.86 22.12
CA ASP A 106 5.56 -7.79 21.45
C ASP A 106 5.76 -6.36 20.91
N THR A 107 6.81 -6.09 20.11
CA THR A 107 6.98 -4.82 19.40
C THR A 107 5.75 -4.50 18.54
N GLY A 108 5.45 -3.22 18.37
CA GLY A 108 4.30 -2.76 17.58
C GLY A 108 4.50 -2.78 16.08
N GLN A 109 5.71 -2.46 15.62
CA GLN A 109 6.08 -2.36 14.22
C GLN A 109 6.62 -3.67 13.65
N HIS A 110 6.65 -3.78 12.32
CA HIS A 110 7.22 -4.94 11.64
C HIS A 110 8.74 -4.83 11.49
N PHE A 111 9.23 -3.63 11.18
CA PHE A 111 10.67 -3.38 10.97
C PHE A 111 11.08 -2.04 11.56
N THR A 112 12.37 -1.94 11.91
CA THR A 112 12.99 -0.69 12.35
C THR A 112 14.24 -0.41 11.53
N VAL A 113 14.38 0.82 11.01
CA VAL A 113 15.59 1.31 10.34
C VAL A 113 16.33 2.22 11.30
N SER A 114 17.52 1.83 11.73
CA SER A 114 18.37 2.62 12.63
C SER A 114 19.02 3.81 11.92
N ARG A 115 19.49 4.80 12.67
CA ARG A 115 20.26 5.93 12.13
C ARG A 115 21.56 5.50 11.45
N GLY A 116 22.08 4.31 11.75
CA GLY A 116 23.21 3.68 11.09
C GLY A 116 22.84 2.80 9.90
N ALA A 117 21.62 2.90 9.38
CA ALA A 117 21.12 2.14 8.22
C ALA A 117 20.97 0.62 8.44
N PHE A 118 21.08 0.12 9.69
CA PHE A 118 20.77 -1.27 9.99
C PHE A 118 19.26 -1.46 10.11
N VAL A 119 18.77 -2.56 9.52
CA VAL A 119 17.35 -2.92 9.59
C VAL A 119 17.17 -4.11 10.53
N THR A 120 16.28 -3.97 11.49
CA THR A 120 15.91 -5.05 12.42
C THR A 120 14.45 -5.46 12.19
N GLU A 121 14.19 -6.77 12.29
CA GLU A 121 12.85 -7.26 12.50
C GLU A 121 12.33 -6.73 13.84
N GLY A 122 11.08 -6.28 13.87
CA GLY A 122 10.39 -5.86 15.08
C GLY A 122 9.54 -6.98 15.66
N ARG A 123 8.21 -6.96 15.35
CA ARG A 123 7.31 -8.01 15.80
C ARG A 123 7.71 -9.36 15.21
N HIS A 124 7.81 -10.39 16.07
CA HIS A 124 8.21 -11.73 15.68
C HIS A 124 7.40 -12.27 14.50
N GLY A 125 8.09 -12.92 13.57
CA GLY A 125 7.50 -13.49 12.37
C GLY A 125 7.31 -12.52 11.21
N SER A 126 7.64 -11.23 11.39
CA SER A 126 7.51 -10.23 10.32
C SER A 126 8.46 -10.50 9.15
N LEU A 127 9.70 -10.94 9.44
CA LEU A 127 10.66 -11.28 8.39
C LEU A 127 10.22 -12.54 7.64
N ALA A 128 9.78 -13.58 8.35
CA ALA A 128 9.27 -14.81 7.73
C ALA A 128 8.01 -14.55 6.89
N ALA A 129 7.11 -13.67 7.35
CA ALA A 129 5.93 -13.27 6.58
C ALA A 129 6.33 -12.49 5.31
N LEU A 130 7.31 -11.57 5.39
CA LEU A 130 7.86 -10.86 4.24
C LEU A 130 8.47 -11.85 3.23
N ASP A 131 9.29 -12.79 3.68
CA ASP A 131 9.94 -13.76 2.80
C ASP A 131 8.93 -14.70 2.13
N SER A 132 7.82 -15.01 2.79
CA SER A 132 6.73 -15.80 2.20
C SER A 132 5.98 -15.07 1.07
N GLY A 133 5.90 -13.74 1.12
CA GLY A 133 5.15 -12.91 0.17
C GLY A 133 3.63 -13.15 0.15
N ALA A 134 3.09 -13.92 1.11
CA ALA A 134 1.69 -14.34 1.14
C ALA A 134 0.97 -13.98 2.45
N GLN A 135 1.70 -13.57 3.47
CA GLN A 135 1.21 -13.39 4.83
C GLN A 135 1.59 -12.01 5.38
N ILE A 136 0.86 -11.56 6.39
CA ILE A 136 1.21 -10.40 7.21
C ILE A 136 1.03 -10.76 8.69
N VAL A 137 1.91 -10.25 9.53
CA VAL A 137 1.77 -10.32 10.98
C VAL A 137 0.83 -9.21 11.45
N GLU A 138 -0.15 -9.51 12.30
CA GLU A 138 -0.97 -8.47 12.94
C GLU A 138 -0.11 -7.62 13.87
N ALA A 139 -0.05 -6.34 13.63
CA ALA A 139 0.82 -5.36 14.29
C ALA A 139 0.09 -4.53 15.36
N ALA A 140 0.78 -3.51 15.92
CA ALA A 140 0.21 -2.54 16.85
C ALA A 140 0.84 -1.14 16.64
N HIS A 141 1.02 -0.71 15.39
CA HIS A 141 1.68 0.55 15.04
C HIS A 141 0.73 1.66 14.56
N CYS A 142 -0.47 1.30 14.08
CA CYS A 142 -1.39 2.27 13.49
C CYS A 142 -2.84 1.77 13.64
N THR A 143 -3.63 2.45 14.46
CA THR A 143 -5.03 2.09 14.71
C THR A 143 -5.82 2.02 13.40
N GLY A 144 -6.54 0.90 13.22
CA GLY A 144 -7.32 0.63 12.01
C GLY A 144 -6.51 0.09 10.82
N GLN A 145 -5.17 -0.03 10.94
CA GLN A 145 -4.30 -0.51 9.86
C GLN A 145 -3.46 -1.75 10.23
N ASN A 146 -3.45 -2.15 11.48
CA ASN A 146 -2.56 -3.18 12.03
C ASN A 146 -2.67 -4.56 11.36
N THR A 147 -3.76 -4.86 10.67
CA THR A 147 -4.00 -6.14 9.96
C THR A 147 -3.74 -6.06 8.46
N VAL A 148 -3.49 -4.85 7.92
CA VAL A 148 -3.38 -4.61 6.46
C VAL A 148 -2.17 -3.78 6.05
N ALA A 149 -1.38 -3.27 7.01
CA ALA A 149 -0.23 -2.42 6.73
C ALA A 149 1.05 -2.93 7.38
N ILE A 150 2.18 -2.81 6.67
CA ILE A 150 3.51 -3.00 7.25
C ILE A 150 3.98 -1.67 7.84
N GLY A 151 4.24 -1.65 9.15
CA GLY A 151 4.82 -0.51 9.85
C GLY A 151 6.35 -0.56 9.87
N ILE A 152 6.98 0.55 9.48
CA ILE A 152 8.43 0.73 9.52
C ILE A 152 8.75 1.93 10.41
N GLU A 153 9.39 1.68 11.53
CA GLU A 153 9.94 2.72 12.41
C GLU A 153 11.32 3.19 11.90
N ASN A 154 11.54 4.49 11.92
CA ASN A 154 12.83 5.09 11.64
C ASN A 154 13.40 5.69 12.93
N GLU A 155 14.57 5.23 13.40
CA GLU A 155 15.21 5.74 14.61
C GLU A 155 15.42 7.24 14.51
N GLY A 156 14.93 7.97 15.50
CA GLY A 156 15.11 9.42 15.64
C GLY A 156 13.80 10.20 15.69
N THR A 157 13.93 11.53 15.73
CA THR A 157 12.84 12.51 15.70
C THR A 157 13.02 13.42 14.48
N TYR A 158 12.05 13.39 13.56
CA TYR A 158 12.16 14.08 12.27
C TYR A 158 11.16 15.22 12.12
N THR A 159 10.97 16.01 13.17
CA THR A 159 10.15 17.22 13.13
C THR A 159 10.89 18.39 12.47
N THR A 160 12.18 18.57 12.76
CA THR A 160 13.03 19.66 12.29
C THR A 160 14.23 19.20 11.48
N GLU A 161 14.67 17.97 11.67
CA GLU A 161 15.81 17.35 10.98
C GLU A 161 15.31 16.29 9.99
N GLU A 162 16.06 16.07 8.93
CA GLU A 162 15.84 14.96 8.00
C GLU A 162 16.59 13.71 8.46
N PRO A 163 16.14 12.50 8.08
CA PRO A 163 16.95 11.30 8.28
C PRO A 163 18.28 11.43 7.53
N ARG A 164 19.31 10.79 8.05
CA ARG A 164 20.61 10.70 7.36
C ARG A 164 20.45 10.03 6.00
N ALA A 165 21.32 10.38 5.06
CA ALA A 165 21.25 9.85 3.69
C ALA A 165 21.34 8.32 3.62
N ASP A 166 22.18 7.69 4.46
CA ASP A 166 22.33 6.24 4.56
C ASP A 166 21.08 5.57 5.17
N GLN A 167 20.49 6.15 6.21
CA GLN A 167 19.23 5.70 6.79
C GLN A 167 18.08 5.81 5.79
N TYR A 168 17.98 6.94 5.08
CA TYR A 168 16.99 7.13 4.03
C TYR A 168 17.17 6.11 2.90
N ALA A 169 18.41 5.85 2.47
CA ALA A 169 18.69 4.86 1.44
C ALA A 169 18.29 3.43 1.88
N ALA A 170 18.48 3.09 3.17
CA ALA A 170 18.01 1.83 3.74
C ALA A 170 16.47 1.75 3.77
N LEU A 171 15.78 2.84 4.14
CA LEU A 171 14.32 2.91 4.07
C LEU A 171 13.81 2.71 2.65
N VAL A 172 14.41 3.38 1.64
CA VAL A 172 14.08 3.17 0.22
C VAL A 172 14.27 1.71 -0.18
N GLY A 173 15.39 1.09 0.22
CA GLY A 173 15.67 -0.32 -0.08
C GLY A 173 14.66 -1.28 0.55
N LEU A 174 14.32 -1.07 1.81
CA LEU A 174 13.34 -1.90 2.51
C LEU A 174 11.93 -1.74 1.89
N CYS A 175 11.49 -0.51 1.62
CA CYS A 175 10.22 -0.25 0.95
C CYS A 175 10.17 -0.90 -0.44
N ALA A 176 11.26 -0.84 -1.22
CA ALA A 176 11.34 -1.48 -2.53
C ALA A 176 11.22 -3.01 -2.44
N ARG A 177 11.92 -3.65 -1.48
CA ARG A 177 11.81 -5.09 -1.22
C ARG A 177 10.37 -5.47 -0.87
N ILE A 178 9.71 -4.73 0.02
CA ILE A 178 8.33 -4.97 0.42
C ILE A 178 7.39 -4.80 -0.77
N CYS A 179 7.54 -3.74 -1.56
CA CYS A 179 6.71 -3.51 -2.76
C CYS A 179 6.84 -4.64 -3.76
N LEU A 180 8.06 -5.09 -4.08
CA LEU A 180 8.30 -6.18 -5.01
C LEU A 180 7.74 -7.51 -4.51
N GLN A 181 7.95 -7.81 -3.22
CA GLN A 181 7.54 -9.08 -2.63
C GLN A 181 6.02 -9.25 -2.58
N TYR A 182 5.30 -8.18 -2.25
CA TYR A 182 3.84 -8.22 -2.10
C TYR A 182 3.06 -7.71 -3.31
N GLY A 183 3.75 -7.13 -4.31
CA GLY A 183 3.10 -6.50 -5.47
C GLY A 183 2.49 -5.14 -5.13
N LEU A 184 2.99 -4.45 -4.10
CA LEU A 184 2.55 -3.11 -3.76
C LEU A 184 3.11 -2.08 -4.74
N GLN A 185 2.32 -1.04 -4.98
CA GLN A 185 2.76 0.13 -5.74
C GLN A 185 3.41 1.16 -4.79
N PRO A 186 4.42 1.90 -5.21
CA PRO A 186 5.06 2.92 -4.39
C PRO A 186 4.10 3.98 -3.84
N TYR A 187 3.00 4.31 -4.53
CA TYR A 187 1.99 5.22 -3.99
C TYR A 187 1.32 4.69 -2.70
N GLN A 188 1.40 3.39 -2.42
CA GLN A 188 0.87 2.77 -1.20
C GLN A 188 1.81 2.92 0.01
N ILE A 189 2.83 3.77 -0.07
CA ILE A 189 3.68 4.18 1.05
C ILE A 189 3.10 5.46 1.64
N TYR A 190 2.76 5.41 2.90
CA TYR A 190 2.11 6.47 3.66
C TYR A 190 2.90 6.84 4.91
N GLY A 191 2.61 7.98 5.51
CA GLY A 191 3.04 8.30 6.87
C GLY A 191 1.94 7.98 7.90
N HIS A 192 2.30 7.79 9.15
CA HIS A 192 1.33 7.50 10.21
C HIS A 192 0.21 8.56 10.30
N ARG A 193 0.54 9.83 10.11
CA ARG A 193 -0.43 10.95 10.14
C ARG A 193 -1.46 10.93 9.00
N ASP A 194 -1.27 10.10 7.98
CA ASP A 194 -2.26 9.90 6.92
C ASP A 194 -3.48 9.09 7.40
N PHE A 195 -3.40 8.48 8.58
CA PHE A 195 -4.43 7.62 9.15
C PHE A 195 -4.89 8.07 10.55
N ASN A 196 -3.97 8.49 11.41
CA ASN A 196 -4.26 8.84 12.81
C ASN A 196 -3.84 10.28 13.13
N ASN A 197 -4.44 10.85 14.19
CA ASN A 197 -4.10 12.18 14.68
C ASN A 197 -2.75 12.14 15.45
N THR A 198 -1.66 12.31 14.74
CA THR A 198 -0.28 12.25 15.28
C THR A 198 0.67 13.14 14.49
N GLN A 199 1.77 13.54 15.10
CA GLN A 199 2.88 14.20 14.40
C GLN A 199 3.82 13.22 13.67
N CYS A 200 3.74 11.92 14.00
CA CYS A 200 4.54 10.88 13.35
C CYS A 200 4.25 10.83 11.83
N PRO A 201 5.27 10.70 10.98
CA PRO A 201 6.69 10.43 11.23
C PRO A 201 7.58 11.67 11.44
N GLY A 202 7.03 12.82 11.79
CA GLY A 202 7.70 14.12 11.85
C GLY A 202 7.62 14.87 10.52
N ASP A 203 7.63 16.21 10.57
CA ASP A 203 7.35 17.03 9.38
C ASP A 203 8.37 16.84 8.26
N ARG A 204 9.65 16.68 8.61
CA ARG A 204 10.73 16.50 7.64
C ARG A 204 10.67 15.15 6.94
N LEU A 205 10.50 14.06 7.68
CA LEU A 205 10.36 12.73 7.07
C LEU A 205 9.05 12.62 6.29
N TYR A 206 7.97 13.23 6.78
CA TYR A 206 6.71 13.27 6.04
C TYR A 206 6.83 14.02 4.71
N ALA A 207 7.54 15.15 4.70
CA ALA A 207 7.79 15.93 3.48
C ALA A 207 8.62 15.14 2.43
N LEU A 208 9.42 14.15 2.86
CA LEU A 208 10.17 13.27 1.97
C LEU A 208 9.34 12.13 1.36
N LEU A 209 8.10 11.89 1.79
CA LEU A 209 7.29 10.76 1.27
C LEU A 209 7.07 10.80 -0.25
N PRO A 210 6.82 11.95 -0.91
CA PRO A 210 6.76 11.99 -2.37
C PRO A 210 8.06 11.54 -3.03
N GLN A 211 9.22 11.98 -2.51
CA GLN A 211 10.53 11.55 -2.98
C GLN A 211 10.78 10.07 -2.71
N LEU A 212 10.43 9.58 -1.51
CA LEU A 212 10.53 8.15 -1.16
C LEU A 212 9.74 7.28 -2.13
N ARG A 213 8.52 7.69 -2.49
CA ARG A 213 7.71 6.96 -3.49
C ARG A 213 8.39 6.96 -4.86
N ALA A 214 8.94 8.10 -5.29
CA ALA A 214 9.66 8.21 -6.56
C ALA A 214 10.93 7.34 -6.59
N ASP A 215 11.72 7.35 -5.52
CA ASP A 215 12.95 6.55 -5.41
C ASP A 215 12.65 5.04 -5.35
N VAL A 216 11.56 4.65 -4.68
CA VAL A 216 11.07 3.26 -4.70
C VAL A 216 10.57 2.89 -6.09
N ALA A 217 9.82 3.78 -6.77
CA ALA A 217 9.36 3.55 -8.14
C ALA A 217 10.51 3.37 -9.13
N ALA A 218 11.59 4.13 -8.98
CA ALA A 218 12.80 3.97 -9.79
C ALA A 218 13.43 2.59 -9.64
N ARG A 219 13.28 1.94 -8.48
CA ARG A 219 13.79 0.58 -8.22
C ARG A 219 12.82 -0.52 -8.64
N THR A 220 11.52 -0.29 -8.52
CA THR A 220 10.48 -1.31 -8.72
C THR A 220 9.79 -1.24 -10.07
N GLY A 221 9.87 -0.10 -10.77
CA GLY A 221 9.10 0.20 -11.98
C GLY A 221 7.63 0.47 -11.72
N GLY A 222 7.23 0.69 -10.45
CA GLY A 222 5.85 0.96 -10.05
C GLY A 222 5.45 2.43 -10.16
N ASP A 223 4.19 2.72 -9.81
CA ASP A 223 3.62 4.08 -9.82
C ASP A 223 3.77 4.75 -8.45
N ALA A 224 4.32 5.97 -8.44
CA ALA A 224 4.53 6.79 -7.25
C ALA A 224 3.40 7.78 -6.97
N THR A 225 2.38 7.90 -7.85
CA THR A 225 1.35 8.94 -7.78
C THR A 225 0.35 8.64 -6.68
N ALA A 226 0.45 9.34 -5.56
CA ALA A 226 -0.45 9.18 -4.43
C ALA A 226 -1.89 9.64 -4.76
N PRO A 227 -2.93 9.02 -4.16
CA PRO A 227 -4.30 9.50 -4.28
C PRO A 227 -4.45 10.90 -3.71
N VAL A 228 -5.32 11.71 -4.33
CA VAL A 228 -5.72 13.02 -3.84
C VAL A 228 -7.18 12.95 -3.42
N TRP A 229 -7.46 13.31 -2.18
CA TRP A 229 -8.80 13.20 -1.61
C TRP A 229 -9.51 14.55 -1.55
N PRO A 230 -10.84 14.60 -1.81
CA PRO A 230 -11.61 15.81 -1.59
C PRO A 230 -11.78 16.10 -0.10
N LEU A 231 -11.95 17.37 0.24
CA LEU A 231 -12.46 17.77 1.55
C LEU A 231 -13.96 17.90 1.48
N LEU A 232 -14.69 17.20 2.38
CA LEU A 232 -16.14 17.36 2.56
C LEU A 232 -16.45 17.72 3.99
N ARG A 233 -17.42 18.63 4.15
CA ARG A 233 -17.83 19.18 5.45
C ARG A 233 -19.31 19.55 5.47
N THR A 234 -19.83 19.85 6.64
CA THR A 234 -21.21 20.30 6.83
C THR A 234 -21.57 21.44 5.87
N GLY A 235 -22.71 21.30 5.20
CA GLY A 235 -23.22 22.20 4.17
C GLY A 235 -22.97 21.76 2.74
N ASP A 236 -22.05 20.81 2.51
CA ASP A 236 -21.84 20.25 1.15
C ASP A 236 -23.05 19.42 0.70
N VAL A 237 -23.45 19.59 -0.56
CA VAL A 237 -24.56 18.82 -1.18
C VAL A 237 -24.11 18.36 -2.57
N ASN A 238 -23.76 17.09 -2.70
CA ASN A 238 -23.29 16.51 -3.95
C ASN A 238 -23.17 14.97 -3.87
N GLU A 239 -22.87 14.32 -5.00
CA GLU A 239 -22.69 12.87 -5.07
C GLU A 239 -21.46 12.35 -4.27
N ARG A 240 -20.44 13.16 -4.01
CA ARG A 240 -19.30 12.76 -3.17
C ARG A 240 -19.73 12.60 -1.71
N VAL A 241 -20.67 13.44 -1.26
CA VAL A 241 -21.30 13.30 0.07
C VAL A 241 -22.11 12.01 0.14
N ARG A 242 -22.85 11.65 -0.91
CA ARG A 242 -23.57 10.37 -0.97
C ARG A 242 -22.60 9.18 -0.87
N VAL A 243 -21.46 9.24 -1.57
CA VAL A 243 -20.41 8.22 -1.46
C VAL A 243 -19.88 8.13 -0.03
N LEU A 244 -19.57 9.26 0.62
CA LEU A 244 -19.14 9.31 2.02
C LEU A 244 -20.17 8.61 2.92
N GLN A 245 -21.44 8.95 2.77
CA GLN A 245 -22.55 8.38 3.55
C GLN A 245 -22.66 6.85 3.34
N CYS A 246 -22.61 6.37 2.09
CA CYS A 246 -22.60 4.93 1.80
C CYS A 246 -21.43 4.22 2.48
N LEU A 247 -20.22 4.82 2.43
CA LEU A 247 -19.05 4.25 3.07
C LEU A 247 -19.16 4.25 4.59
N LEU A 248 -19.77 5.28 5.20
CA LEU A 248 -20.06 5.33 6.64
C LEU A 248 -21.10 4.26 7.02
N VAL A 249 -22.15 4.07 6.21
CA VAL A 249 -23.15 2.99 6.41
C VAL A 249 -22.48 1.62 6.31
N GLN A 250 -21.57 1.40 5.37
CA GLN A 250 -20.76 0.17 5.28
C GLN A 250 -19.95 -0.08 6.56
N ARG A 251 -19.62 0.98 7.33
CA ARG A 251 -18.95 0.91 8.63
C ARG A 251 -19.90 0.87 9.83
N GLY A 252 -21.19 0.71 9.59
CA GLY A 252 -22.22 0.54 10.62
C GLY A 252 -22.93 1.82 11.04
N ALA A 253 -22.74 2.95 10.34
CA ALA A 253 -23.48 4.17 10.65
C ALA A 253 -24.95 4.03 10.25
N ALA A 254 -25.86 4.46 11.13
CA ALA A 254 -27.32 4.48 10.89
C ALA A 254 -27.77 5.82 10.29
N ILE A 255 -27.37 6.08 9.04
CA ILE A 255 -27.71 7.30 8.29
C ILE A 255 -28.24 6.95 6.89
N THR A 256 -29.00 7.87 6.28
CA THR A 256 -29.46 7.72 4.89
C THR A 256 -28.48 8.39 3.93
N PRO A 257 -28.03 7.71 2.87
CA PRO A 257 -27.19 8.32 1.83
C PRO A 257 -28.01 9.23 0.90
N ASP A 258 -28.30 10.45 1.35
CA ASP A 258 -29.10 11.45 0.64
C ASP A 258 -28.27 12.44 -0.19
N GLY A 259 -26.95 12.46 -0.01
CA GLY A 259 -26.03 13.38 -0.67
C GLY A 259 -25.94 14.76 -0.03
N SER A 260 -26.56 14.95 1.15
CA SER A 260 -26.51 16.18 1.93
C SER A 260 -25.69 16.00 3.20
N PHE A 261 -24.62 16.79 3.37
CA PHE A 261 -23.78 16.73 4.55
C PHE A 261 -24.42 17.56 5.68
N GLY A 262 -25.44 17.00 6.31
CA GLY A 262 -26.13 17.57 7.47
C GLY A 262 -25.59 17.04 8.80
N PRO A 263 -26.26 17.41 9.94
CA PRO A 263 -25.83 17.00 11.28
C PRO A 263 -25.74 15.48 11.48
N ALA A 264 -26.61 14.69 10.83
CA ALA A 264 -26.55 13.23 10.90
C ALA A 264 -25.27 12.68 10.27
N THR A 265 -24.87 13.20 9.11
CA THR A 265 -23.61 12.84 8.44
C THR A 265 -22.41 13.26 9.27
N GLU A 266 -22.41 14.48 9.83
CA GLU A 266 -21.34 14.96 10.71
C GLU A 266 -21.21 14.09 11.96
N GLY A 267 -22.30 13.76 12.63
CA GLY A 267 -22.29 12.89 13.80
C GLY A 267 -21.72 11.50 13.50
N ALA A 268 -22.14 10.88 12.38
CA ALA A 268 -21.63 9.60 11.93
C ALA A 268 -20.13 9.67 11.60
N LEU A 269 -19.69 10.74 10.92
CA LEU A 269 -18.29 10.95 10.58
C LEU A 269 -17.42 11.11 11.84
N ARG A 270 -17.83 11.95 12.82
CA ARG A 270 -17.10 12.12 14.08
C ARG A 270 -17.01 10.81 14.87
N ALA A 271 -18.07 10.00 14.89
CA ALA A 271 -18.06 8.67 15.51
C ALA A 271 -17.03 7.74 14.81
N PHE A 272 -17.02 7.74 13.48
CA PHE A 272 -16.05 6.98 12.70
C PHE A 272 -14.61 7.47 12.93
N GLN A 273 -14.36 8.79 12.91
CA GLN A 273 -13.06 9.39 13.19
C GLN A 273 -12.53 8.98 14.57
N LYS A 274 -13.39 8.98 15.60
CA LYS A 274 -13.04 8.47 16.93
C LYS A 274 -12.65 7.01 16.91
N GLN A 275 -13.41 6.17 16.20
CA GLN A 275 -13.13 4.72 16.09
C GLN A 275 -11.77 4.42 15.45
N ILE A 276 -11.37 5.19 14.45
CA ILE A 276 -10.11 4.99 13.72
C ILE A 276 -8.92 5.75 14.33
N GLY A 277 -9.10 6.51 15.40
CA GLY A 277 -8.03 7.33 16.00
C GLY A 277 -7.60 8.52 15.16
N ALA A 278 -8.49 9.01 14.28
CA ALA A 278 -8.25 10.22 13.49
C ALA A 278 -8.58 11.49 14.29
N GLY A 279 -8.23 12.66 13.74
CA GLY A 279 -8.72 13.94 14.27
C GLY A 279 -10.25 14.00 14.20
N ILE A 280 -10.93 14.29 15.32
CA ILE A 280 -12.40 14.30 15.40
C ILE A 280 -12.89 15.72 15.05
N ASP A 281 -12.69 16.13 13.80
CA ASP A 281 -12.99 17.47 13.30
C ASP A 281 -14.32 17.55 12.52
N GLY A 282 -14.93 16.41 12.18
CA GLY A 282 -16.14 16.35 11.36
C GLY A 282 -15.90 16.71 9.89
N VAL A 283 -14.65 16.69 9.44
CA VAL A 283 -14.26 16.93 8.04
C VAL A 283 -13.74 15.64 7.41
N ALA A 284 -14.29 15.24 6.28
CA ALA A 284 -13.79 14.09 5.55
C ALA A 284 -12.55 14.50 4.72
N GLY A 285 -11.38 14.36 5.32
CA GLY A 285 -10.07 14.60 4.72
C GLY A 285 -9.27 13.29 4.57
N ASN A 286 -7.94 13.42 4.38
CA ASN A 286 -7.04 12.30 4.09
C ASN A 286 -7.20 11.13 5.07
N GLN A 287 -7.19 11.40 6.38
CA GLN A 287 -7.32 10.35 7.41
C GLN A 287 -8.61 9.54 7.24
N THR A 288 -9.72 10.24 7.01
CA THR A 288 -11.03 9.62 6.79
C THR A 288 -11.05 8.77 5.51
N TRP A 289 -10.66 9.34 4.39
CA TRP A 289 -10.72 8.66 3.09
C TRP A 289 -9.78 7.45 3.01
N ASN A 290 -8.54 7.58 3.50
CA ASN A 290 -7.60 6.46 3.54
C ASN A 290 -8.09 5.25 4.34
N GLN A 291 -9.00 5.47 5.31
CA GLN A 291 -9.60 4.43 6.12
C GLN A 291 -10.94 3.91 5.54
N LEU A 292 -11.71 4.77 4.87
CA LEU A 292 -13.00 4.39 4.27
C LEU A 292 -12.83 3.68 2.93
N CYS A 293 -11.93 4.15 2.08
CA CYS A 293 -11.74 3.68 0.71
C CYS A 293 -10.90 2.40 0.65
N ALA A 294 -11.39 1.34 1.29
CA ALA A 294 -10.81 0.01 1.13
C ALA A 294 -10.98 -0.49 -0.32
N PRO A 295 -10.10 -1.38 -0.81
CA PRO A 295 -10.26 -1.97 -2.14
C PRO A 295 -11.61 -2.70 -2.28
N VAL A 296 -12.28 -2.49 -3.43
CA VAL A 296 -13.55 -3.15 -3.80
C VAL A 296 -13.37 -3.82 -5.15
N ALA A 297 -13.72 -5.09 -5.26
CA ALA A 297 -13.53 -5.89 -6.46
C ALA A 297 -14.70 -6.85 -6.71
N GLN A 298 -14.66 -7.58 -7.81
CA GLN A 298 -15.65 -8.58 -8.15
C GLN A 298 -15.85 -9.58 -7.01
N GLY A 299 -17.12 -9.85 -6.68
CA GLY A 299 -17.54 -10.67 -5.55
C GLY A 299 -17.88 -9.89 -4.29
N ALA A 300 -17.49 -8.60 -4.19
CA ALA A 300 -17.89 -7.73 -3.09
C ALA A 300 -19.39 -7.38 -3.16
N ALA A 301 -19.97 -7.07 -2.00
CA ALA A 301 -21.36 -6.62 -1.88
C ALA A 301 -21.53 -5.55 -0.79
N GLY A 302 -22.62 -4.79 -0.85
CA GLY A 302 -23.01 -3.82 0.16
C GLY A 302 -22.91 -2.36 -0.26
N GLU A 303 -22.91 -1.46 0.71
CA GLU A 303 -23.01 -0.02 0.46
C GLU A 303 -21.78 0.58 -0.23
N ALA A 304 -20.59 0.04 0.02
CA ALA A 304 -19.39 0.45 -0.71
C ALA A 304 -19.50 0.15 -2.22
N VAL A 305 -20.12 -0.97 -2.59
CA VAL A 305 -20.38 -1.31 -4.00
C VAL A 305 -21.43 -0.37 -4.60
N LYS A 306 -22.51 -0.08 -3.89
CA LYS A 306 -23.49 0.93 -4.33
C LYS A 306 -22.86 2.29 -4.57
N ALA A 307 -21.92 2.71 -3.68
CA ALA A 307 -21.18 3.96 -3.84
C ALA A 307 -20.38 3.97 -5.17
N VAL A 308 -19.65 2.88 -5.47
CA VAL A 308 -18.93 2.72 -6.74
C VAL A 308 -19.88 2.81 -7.93
N GLN A 309 -20.96 2.03 -7.92
CA GLN A 309 -21.92 1.94 -9.00
C GLN A 309 -22.60 3.28 -9.27
N SER A 310 -23.10 3.95 -8.22
CA SER A 310 -23.73 5.26 -8.33
C SER A 310 -22.77 6.30 -8.89
N ARG A 311 -21.52 6.29 -8.43
CA ARG A 311 -20.52 7.24 -8.90
C ARG A 311 -20.09 6.98 -10.34
N LEU A 312 -19.95 5.71 -10.75
CA LEU A 312 -19.71 5.33 -12.14
C LEU A 312 -20.84 5.84 -13.05
N ALA A 313 -22.10 5.61 -12.65
CA ALA A 313 -23.24 6.08 -13.42
C ALA A 313 -23.26 7.61 -13.58
N ALA A 314 -22.99 8.35 -12.50
CA ALA A 314 -22.88 9.81 -12.52
C ALA A 314 -21.74 10.34 -13.40
N LEU A 315 -20.69 9.53 -13.61
CA LEU A 315 -19.53 9.86 -14.45
C LEU A 315 -19.67 9.37 -15.92
N GLY A 316 -20.84 8.87 -16.32
CA GLY A 316 -21.10 8.42 -17.68
C GLY A 316 -20.72 6.95 -17.95
N PHE A 317 -20.51 6.14 -16.91
CA PHE A 317 -20.27 4.70 -16.98
C PHE A 317 -21.48 3.95 -16.39
N PRO A 318 -22.62 3.86 -17.10
CA PRO A 318 -23.87 3.41 -16.52
C PRO A 318 -23.79 1.97 -16.00
N THR A 319 -24.23 1.79 -14.77
CA THR A 319 -24.41 0.51 -14.09
C THR A 319 -25.55 0.64 -13.09
N THR A 320 -26.21 -0.47 -12.76
CA THR A 320 -27.25 -0.51 -11.72
C THR A 320 -26.59 -0.47 -10.34
N ALA A 321 -27.09 0.39 -9.46
CA ALA A 321 -26.61 0.50 -8.07
C ALA A 321 -27.31 -0.55 -7.17
N ASP A 322 -27.14 -1.84 -7.49
CA ASP A 322 -27.74 -2.97 -6.78
C ASP A 322 -26.91 -3.43 -5.56
N GLY A 323 -25.70 -2.91 -5.41
CA GLY A 323 -24.80 -3.27 -4.33
C GLY A 323 -24.10 -4.62 -4.55
N MET A 324 -24.12 -5.17 -5.75
CA MET A 324 -23.44 -6.42 -6.11
C MET A 324 -22.32 -6.15 -7.11
N PHE A 325 -21.07 -6.38 -6.74
CA PHE A 325 -19.95 -6.18 -7.65
C PHE A 325 -19.79 -7.41 -8.58
N GLY A 326 -20.66 -7.49 -9.58
CA GLY A 326 -20.61 -8.53 -10.59
C GLY A 326 -19.64 -8.22 -11.73
N PRO A 327 -19.55 -9.14 -12.76
CA PRO A 327 -18.71 -8.92 -13.94
C PRO A 327 -19.05 -7.63 -14.70
N GLY A 328 -20.35 -7.24 -14.73
CA GLY A 328 -20.78 -5.98 -15.34
C GLY A 328 -20.20 -4.76 -14.64
N THR A 329 -20.20 -4.72 -13.31
CA THR A 329 -19.56 -3.64 -12.53
C THR A 329 -18.06 -3.62 -12.77
N ALA A 330 -17.38 -4.78 -12.76
CA ALA A 330 -15.95 -4.88 -13.05
C ALA A 330 -15.60 -4.31 -14.43
N ALA A 331 -16.37 -4.62 -15.45
CA ALA A 331 -16.18 -4.08 -16.80
C ALA A 331 -16.35 -2.55 -16.85
N ARG A 332 -17.31 -1.97 -16.10
CA ARG A 332 -17.50 -0.52 -16.01
C ARG A 332 -16.36 0.16 -15.27
N VAL A 333 -15.86 -0.46 -14.19
CA VAL A 333 -14.65 0.01 -13.49
C VAL A 333 -13.45 0.01 -14.45
N ALA A 334 -13.20 -1.06 -15.20
CA ALA A 334 -12.11 -1.14 -16.16
C ALA A 334 -12.22 -0.07 -17.26
N ALA A 335 -13.45 0.18 -17.78
CA ALA A 335 -13.67 1.26 -18.74
C ALA A 335 -13.41 2.65 -18.14
N PHE A 336 -13.84 2.89 -16.90
CA PHE A 336 -13.53 4.12 -16.18
C PHE A 336 -12.02 4.28 -15.96
N GLN A 337 -11.33 3.22 -15.53
CA GLN A 337 -9.88 3.20 -15.34
C GLN A 337 -9.16 3.55 -16.64
N SER A 338 -9.57 2.96 -17.76
CA SER A 338 -9.06 3.29 -19.10
C SER A 338 -9.20 4.78 -19.42
N ALA A 339 -10.38 5.35 -19.20
CA ALA A 339 -10.66 6.77 -19.43
C ALA A 339 -9.90 7.72 -18.50
N ARG A 340 -9.30 7.22 -17.42
CA ARG A 340 -8.51 7.97 -16.43
C ARG A 340 -7.03 7.62 -16.43
N ALA A 341 -6.56 6.88 -17.44
CA ALA A 341 -5.18 6.40 -17.58
C ALA A 341 -4.70 5.60 -16.33
N LEU A 342 -5.59 4.81 -15.75
CA LEU A 342 -5.30 3.86 -14.67
C LEU A 342 -5.14 2.44 -15.21
N PRO A 343 -4.47 1.52 -14.46
CA PRO A 343 -4.48 0.09 -14.77
C PRO A 343 -5.92 -0.44 -14.87
N GLN A 344 -6.22 -1.16 -15.96
CA GLN A 344 -7.57 -1.65 -16.28
C GLN A 344 -7.81 -3.03 -15.65
N ASP A 345 -7.68 -3.14 -14.34
CA ASP A 345 -7.80 -4.39 -13.57
C ASP A 345 -9.21 -4.66 -13.04
N GLY A 346 -10.13 -3.69 -13.19
CA GLY A 346 -11.49 -3.78 -12.69
C GLY A 346 -11.59 -3.74 -11.15
N VAL A 347 -10.51 -3.39 -10.45
CA VAL A 347 -10.46 -3.27 -8.99
C VAL A 347 -10.50 -1.79 -8.60
N VAL A 348 -11.38 -1.42 -7.69
CA VAL A 348 -11.45 -0.06 -7.15
C VAL A 348 -10.46 0.05 -5.99
N ASP A 349 -9.20 0.31 -6.30
CA ASP A 349 -8.13 0.61 -5.35
C ASP A 349 -8.19 2.08 -4.88
N ALA A 350 -7.25 2.52 -4.03
CA ALA A 350 -7.22 3.89 -3.52
C ALA A 350 -7.13 4.95 -4.63
N ARG A 351 -6.41 4.68 -5.74
CA ARG A 351 -6.33 5.60 -6.88
C ARG A 351 -7.62 5.65 -7.66
N THR A 352 -8.24 4.51 -7.88
CA THR A 352 -9.53 4.42 -8.56
C THR A 352 -10.60 5.15 -7.74
N TRP A 353 -10.63 4.95 -6.42
CA TRP A 353 -11.49 5.73 -5.52
C TRP A 353 -11.23 7.23 -5.62
N SER A 354 -9.96 7.66 -5.56
CA SER A 354 -9.59 9.08 -5.69
C SER A 354 -10.10 9.67 -7.02
N ARG A 355 -10.01 8.95 -8.13
CA ARG A 355 -10.53 9.40 -9.43
C ARG A 355 -12.05 9.37 -9.52
N LEU A 356 -12.71 8.45 -8.84
CA LEU A 356 -14.17 8.45 -8.71
C LEU A 356 -14.67 9.67 -7.91
N LEU A 357 -13.87 10.12 -6.94
CA LEU A 357 -14.18 11.25 -6.05
C LEU A 357 -13.67 12.61 -6.57
N ALA A 358 -12.93 12.63 -7.66
CA ALA A 358 -12.37 13.86 -8.24
C ALA A 358 -13.43 14.82 -8.82
#